data_d1f2fa87608a7b11a86597b1097cc996
#
_entry.id   d1f2fa87608a7b11a86597b1097cc996
#
_cell.length_a   1.000
_cell.length_b   1.000
_cell.length_c   1.000
_cell.angle_alpha   90.00
_cell.angle_beta   90.00
_cell.angle_gamma   90.00
#
_symmetry.space_group_name_H-M   'P 1'
#
loop_
_entity.id
_entity.type
_entity.pdbx_description
1 polymer ?
#
loop_
_entity_poly.entity_id
_entity_poly.type
_entity_poly.pdbx_seq_one_letter_code
_entity_poly.pdbx_strand_id
1 'polypeptide(L)'
;VLAALIVFGRMVYFFFFDGDASNNHSFIEIAEFILGSIMIAVTLIVVAVPEGLPMSVTVSLALSMRKMLKENNLVRKLHACETMGAATVICTDKTGTLTKNQMTVIETDFYGGEEEFELIRQNMAINSTAEVYKENNDKLVTIGNPTEVALLKWMHKNGPDYDVYRKNASDVIQKPFSTEIKYMETTAIMQNDKTPIRFIKGAPEIVLGMCDLIAGNQTKEHIEHTLQQYQSKAMRTLGFAYQRVEENDSSKVIFLGVVGIADPIREDVKEAIHICKDNAGVRIIIVTGDTPGTANEIGRQIGLLSEGDEMQTITGPEFAAMSDADAKELLRNESFKIISRARPDDKARLVMLLQSIGHVVAVTGDGTNDAPAL
;
A
#
# COMPACT_ATOMS: atom_id res chain seq x y z
N VAL A 1 32.63 -23.92 31.52
CA VAL A 1 33.32 -23.55 32.77
C VAL A 1 33.12 -24.63 33.84
N LEU A 2 31.86 -25.01 34.18
CA LEU A 2 31.57 -26.00 35.23
C LEU A 2 32.22 -27.37 34.97
N ALA A 3 32.14 -27.91 33.74
CA ALA A 3 32.77 -29.16 33.32
C ALA A 3 34.29 -29.09 33.46
N ALA A 4 34.90 -27.99 33.08
CA ALA A 4 36.35 -27.80 33.24
C ALA A 4 36.79 -27.76 34.72
N LEU A 5 35.97 -27.10 35.59
CA LEU A 5 36.22 -27.08 37.04
C LEU A 5 36.11 -28.45 37.66
N ILE A 6 35.13 -29.26 37.26
CA ILE A 6 34.94 -30.64 37.78
C ILE A 6 36.11 -31.53 37.30
N VAL A 7 36.50 -31.45 36.05
CA VAL A 7 37.66 -32.20 35.54
C VAL A 7 38.95 -31.78 36.24
N PHE A 8 39.15 -30.46 36.43
CA PHE A 8 40.33 -29.93 37.12
C PHE A 8 40.33 -30.36 38.61
N GLY A 9 39.22 -30.25 39.31
CA GLY A 9 39.07 -30.68 40.70
C GLY A 9 39.35 -32.18 40.86
N ARG A 10 38.86 -33.00 39.92
CA ARG A 10 39.15 -34.43 39.90
C ARG A 10 40.62 -34.74 39.63
N MET A 11 41.28 -33.97 38.73
CA MET A 11 42.70 -34.08 38.48
C MET A 11 43.52 -33.72 39.71
N VAL A 12 43.19 -32.61 40.39
CA VAL A 12 43.87 -32.18 41.63
C VAL A 12 43.69 -33.25 42.70
N TYR A 13 42.48 -33.78 42.89
CA TYR A 13 42.19 -34.85 43.87
C TYR A 13 43.02 -36.09 43.57
N PHE A 14 43.09 -36.58 42.34
CA PHE A 14 43.87 -37.77 41.98
C PHE A 14 45.37 -37.57 42.22
N PHE A 15 45.97 -36.45 41.88
CA PHE A 15 47.39 -36.20 42.03
C PHE A 15 47.81 -35.84 43.45
N PHE A 16 46.95 -35.31 44.32
CA PHE A 16 47.33 -34.81 45.64
C PHE A 16 46.70 -35.55 46.79
N PHE A 17 45.58 -36.25 46.61
CA PHE A 17 44.83 -36.85 47.69
C PHE A 17 44.56 -38.36 47.56
N ASP A 18 44.81 -38.94 46.36
CA ASP A 18 44.70 -40.39 46.22
C ASP A 18 45.99 -41.03 46.78
N GLY A 19 45.94 -41.21 48.07
CA GLY A 19 47.09 -41.31 48.91
C GLY A 19 47.59 -42.72 49.07
N ASP A 20 48.25 -43.33 48.10
CA ASP A 20 49.25 -44.39 48.34
C ASP A 20 50.65 -43.80 48.09
N ALA A 21 51.46 -43.83 49.14
CA ALA A 21 52.75 -43.15 49.24
C ALA A 21 53.88 -43.75 48.37
N SER A 22 53.57 -44.36 47.27
CA SER A 22 54.52 -44.73 46.23
C SER A 22 54.11 -44.11 44.89
N ASN A 23 54.75 -43.00 44.55
CA ASN A 23 54.53 -42.18 43.38
C ASN A 23 54.83 -42.84 42.03
N ASN A 24 54.39 -44.08 41.79
CA ASN A 24 54.57 -44.79 40.53
C ASN A 24 53.21 -45.17 39.95
N HIS A 25 52.41 -44.21 39.60
CA HIS A 25 51.27 -44.51 38.76
C HIS A 25 51.77 -45.04 37.40
N SER A 26 51.29 -46.23 37.02
CA SER A 26 51.56 -46.81 35.72
C SER A 26 51.04 -45.83 34.62
N PHE A 27 51.72 -45.75 33.52
CA PHE A 27 51.30 -44.98 32.34
C PHE A 27 49.85 -45.31 31.94
N ILE A 28 49.46 -46.60 32.13
CA ILE A 28 48.11 -47.08 31.83
C ILE A 28 47.07 -46.44 32.78
N GLU A 29 47.34 -46.36 34.09
CA GLU A 29 46.42 -45.78 35.12
C GLU A 29 46.22 -44.28 34.86
N ILE A 30 47.26 -43.57 34.51
CA ILE A 30 47.17 -42.13 34.14
C ILE A 30 46.34 -41.98 32.86
N ALA A 31 46.53 -42.83 31.86
CA ALA A 31 45.77 -42.78 30.61
C ALA A 31 44.27 -43.07 30.82
N GLU A 32 43.95 -44.10 31.62
CA GLU A 32 42.54 -44.42 32.00
C GLU A 32 41.88 -43.29 32.78
N PHE A 33 42.59 -42.63 33.68
CA PHE A 33 42.09 -41.52 34.46
C PHE A 33 41.82 -40.30 33.58
N ILE A 34 42.75 -39.96 32.65
CA ILE A 34 42.57 -38.86 31.68
C ILE A 34 41.38 -39.17 30.78
N LEU A 35 41.30 -40.37 30.21
CA LEU A 35 40.20 -40.77 29.35
C LEU A 35 38.85 -40.72 30.08
N GLY A 36 38.76 -41.23 31.31
CA GLY A 36 37.58 -41.17 32.15
C GLY A 36 37.16 -39.72 32.47
N SER A 37 38.13 -38.83 32.70
CA SER A 37 37.86 -37.43 32.96
C SER A 37 37.32 -36.68 31.70
N ILE A 38 37.89 -37.02 30.53
CA ILE A 38 37.39 -36.52 29.25
C ILE A 38 35.96 -37.02 28.98
N MET A 39 35.69 -38.31 29.24
CA MET A 39 34.34 -38.89 29.07
C MET A 39 33.31 -38.21 29.97
N ILE A 40 33.65 -37.92 31.24
CA ILE A 40 32.76 -37.17 32.14
C ILE A 40 32.53 -35.74 31.62
N ALA A 41 33.57 -35.05 31.14
CA ALA A 41 33.44 -33.69 30.59
C ALA A 41 32.54 -33.69 29.36
N VAL A 42 32.72 -34.61 28.44
CA VAL A 42 31.85 -34.78 27.26
C VAL A 42 30.40 -35.05 27.65
N THR A 43 30.21 -36.00 28.59
CA THR A 43 28.85 -36.34 29.09
C THR A 43 28.15 -35.10 29.69
N LEU A 44 28.87 -34.32 30.53
CA LEU A 44 28.32 -33.11 31.12
C LEU A 44 27.98 -32.05 30.05
N ILE A 45 28.78 -31.90 29.02
CA ILE A 45 28.52 -30.98 27.92
C ILE A 45 27.25 -31.42 27.15
N VAL A 46 27.15 -32.71 26.81
CA VAL A 46 26.02 -33.27 26.08
C VAL A 46 24.72 -33.14 26.90
N VAL A 47 24.73 -33.49 28.19
CA VAL A 47 23.57 -33.36 29.06
C VAL A 47 23.17 -31.90 29.30
N ALA A 48 24.16 -30.99 29.34
CA ALA A 48 23.89 -29.56 29.54
C ALA A 48 23.31 -28.85 28.28
N VAL A 49 23.42 -29.45 27.11
CA VAL A 49 22.84 -28.92 25.87
C VAL A 49 21.42 -29.50 25.73
N PRO A 50 20.35 -28.69 25.84
CA PRO A 50 18.99 -29.19 25.68
C PRO A 50 18.72 -29.51 24.21
N GLU A 51 19.06 -30.70 23.76
CA GLU A 51 18.93 -31.13 22.34
C GLU A 51 17.53 -31.02 21.78
N GLY A 52 16.51 -31.12 22.67
CA GLY A 52 15.11 -30.91 22.29
C GLY A 52 14.72 -29.48 21.97
N LEU A 53 15.48 -28.48 22.45
CA LEU A 53 15.13 -27.06 22.26
C LEU A 53 15.22 -26.61 20.80
N PRO A 54 16.33 -26.82 20.05
CA PRO A 54 16.40 -26.47 18.65
C PRO A 54 15.34 -27.18 17.81
N MET A 55 15.05 -28.45 18.12
CA MET A 55 14.05 -29.23 17.40
C MET A 55 12.63 -28.66 17.66
N SER A 56 12.28 -28.36 18.91
CA SER A 56 10.96 -27.79 19.25
C SER A 56 10.74 -26.41 18.63
N VAL A 57 11.77 -25.56 18.60
CA VAL A 57 11.74 -24.25 17.92
C VAL A 57 11.50 -24.43 16.42
N THR A 58 12.27 -25.34 15.77
CA THR A 58 12.13 -25.61 14.35
C THR A 58 10.75 -26.14 13.99
N VAL A 59 10.18 -27.04 14.78
CA VAL A 59 8.82 -27.56 14.58
C VAL A 59 7.79 -26.44 14.76
N SER A 60 7.92 -25.60 15.79
CA SER A 60 7.03 -24.47 16.03
C SER A 60 7.04 -23.47 14.86
N LEU A 61 8.24 -23.11 14.37
CA LEU A 61 8.38 -22.22 13.20
C LEU A 61 7.79 -22.85 11.93
N ALA A 62 7.97 -24.14 11.71
CA ALA A 62 7.36 -24.85 10.58
C ALA A 62 5.83 -24.87 10.64
N LEU A 63 5.25 -25.04 11.83
CA LEU A 63 3.79 -24.93 12.04
C LEU A 63 3.28 -23.51 11.81
N SER A 64 4.02 -22.49 12.26
CA SER A 64 3.70 -21.09 12.01
C SER A 64 3.74 -20.77 10.52
N MET A 65 4.78 -21.21 9.81
CA MET A 65 4.90 -21.05 8.35
C MET A 65 3.73 -21.75 7.61
N ARG A 66 3.30 -22.93 8.07
CA ARG A 66 2.13 -23.62 7.48
C ARG A 66 0.82 -22.85 7.72
N LYS A 67 0.66 -22.17 8.87
CA LYS A 67 -0.50 -21.30 9.14
C LYS A 67 -0.48 -20.08 8.20
N MET A 68 0.68 -19.44 8.06
CA MET A 68 0.84 -18.28 7.15
C MET A 68 0.56 -18.65 5.70
N LEU A 69 0.98 -19.83 5.25
CA LEU A 69 0.68 -20.32 3.92
C LEU A 69 -0.83 -20.50 3.67
N LYS A 70 -1.62 -20.91 4.68
CA LYS A 70 -3.08 -21.00 4.58
C LYS A 70 -3.74 -19.63 4.37
N GLU A 71 -3.12 -18.58 4.89
CA GLU A 71 -3.52 -17.18 4.69
C GLU A 71 -2.86 -16.55 3.44
N ASN A 72 -2.42 -17.37 2.49
CA ASN A 72 -1.74 -16.95 1.24
C ASN A 72 -0.41 -16.21 1.44
N ASN A 73 0.22 -16.34 2.60
CA ASN A 73 1.52 -15.76 2.90
C ASN A 73 2.63 -16.81 2.73
N LEU A 74 3.38 -16.72 1.63
CA LEU A 74 4.52 -17.61 1.37
C LEU A 74 5.77 -17.09 2.08
N VAL A 75 6.16 -17.73 3.16
CA VAL A 75 7.41 -17.44 3.88
C VAL A 75 8.58 -18.16 3.19
N ARG A 76 9.59 -17.42 2.75
CA ARG A 76 10.78 -18.00 2.06
C ARG A 76 11.88 -18.45 3.00
N LYS A 77 11.98 -17.88 4.19
CA LYS A 77 13.01 -18.22 5.19
C LYS A 77 12.34 -18.55 6.52
N LEU A 78 12.68 -19.70 7.11
CA LEU A 78 12.07 -20.17 8.36
C LEU A 78 12.19 -19.14 9.50
N HIS A 79 13.38 -18.55 9.65
CA HIS A 79 13.64 -17.53 10.68
C HIS A 79 12.85 -16.22 10.47
N ALA A 80 12.31 -15.98 9.26
CA ALA A 80 11.47 -14.80 9.03
C ALA A 80 10.20 -14.82 9.90
N CYS A 81 9.64 -16.00 10.23
CA CYS A 81 8.50 -16.11 11.14
C CYS A 81 8.81 -15.57 12.54
N GLU A 82 10.03 -15.80 13.03
CA GLU A 82 10.49 -15.30 14.33
C GLU A 82 10.66 -13.77 14.28
N THR A 83 11.36 -13.27 13.26
CA THR A 83 11.57 -11.83 13.08
C THR A 83 10.26 -11.07 12.90
N MET A 84 9.32 -11.62 12.13
CA MET A 84 7.99 -11.03 11.96
C MET A 84 7.21 -10.97 13.28
N GLY A 85 7.30 -12.03 14.09
CA GLY A 85 6.68 -12.06 15.42
C GLY A 85 7.30 -11.10 16.44
N ALA A 86 8.54 -10.65 16.20
CA ALA A 86 9.26 -9.67 17.03
C ALA A 86 9.14 -8.24 16.51
N ALA A 87 8.42 -8.00 15.40
CA ALA A 87 8.30 -6.67 14.80
C ALA A 87 7.64 -5.69 15.76
N THR A 88 8.27 -4.53 15.96
CA THR A 88 7.77 -3.44 16.80
C THR A 88 7.21 -2.29 15.97
N VAL A 89 7.63 -2.19 14.70
CA VAL A 89 7.18 -1.16 13.75
C VAL A 89 6.95 -1.79 12.38
N ILE A 90 5.84 -1.42 11.75
CA ILE A 90 5.54 -1.74 10.34
C ILE A 90 5.59 -0.45 9.53
N CYS A 91 6.52 -0.36 8.58
CA CYS A 91 6.55 0.70 7.57
C CYS A 91 5.80 0.20 6.32
N THR A 92 4.62 0.76 6.07
CA THR A 92 3.75 0.30 4.99
C THR A 92 3.65 1.31 3.87
N ASP A 93 3.69 0.82 2.62
CA ASP A 93 3.25 1.60 1.48
C ASP A 93 1.72 1.68 1.43
N LYS A 94 1.20 2.69 0.73
CA LYS A 94 -0.23 2.86 0.49
C LYS A 94 -0.71 1.99 -0.68
N THR A 95 -0.12 2.23 -1.86
CA THR A 95 -0.60 1.69 -3.13
C THR A 95 -0.35 0.18 -3.21
N GLY A 96 -1.37 -0.60 -3.61
CA GLY A 96 -1.25 -2.06 -3.73
C GLY A 96 -1.16 -2.82 -2.40
N THR A 97 -0.86 -2.14 -1.29
CA THR A 97 -0.81 -2.72 0.06
C THR A 97 -2.06 -2.37 0.86
N LEU A 98 -2.28 -1.10 1.17
CA LEU A 98 -3.47 -0.62 1.88
C LEU A 98 -4.67 -0.45 0.95
N THR A 99 -4.41 -0.21 -0.34
CA THR A 99 -5.43 -0.02 -1.37
C THR A 99 -5.40 -1.15 -2.40
N LYS A 100 -6.46 -1.22 -3.21
CA LYS A 100 -6.63 -2.27 -4.24
C LYS A 100 -5.75 -2.06 -5.49
N ASN A 101 -5.02 -0.94 -5.58
CA ASN A 101 -4.28 -0.48 -6.77
C ASN A 101 -5.17 -0.46 -8.02
N GLN A 102 -6.40 -0.03 -7.84
CA GLN A 102 -7.43 0.00 -8.88
C GLN A 102 -8.24 1.28 -8.76
N MET A 103 -8.02 2.24 -9.66
CA MET A 103 -8.89 3.41 -9.73
C MET A 103 -10.33 2.98 -9.95
N THR A 104 -11.24 3.52 -9.14
CA THR A 104 -12.66 3.22 -9.14
C THR A 104 -13.46 4.51 -8.98
N VAL A 105 -14.57 4.64 -9.68
CA VAL A 105 -15.53 5.73 -9.44
C VAL A 105 -16.21 5.46 -8.10
N ILE A 106 -16.02 6.35 -7.14
CA ILE A 106 -16.54 6.25 -5.78
C ILE A 106 -17.84 7.03 -5.65
N GLU A 107 -17.86 8.27 -6.16
CA GLU A 107 -19.01 9.16 -6.08
C GLU A 107 -19.28 9.78 -7.45
N THR A 108 -20.55 10.04 -7.72
CA THR A 108 -21.02 10.69 -8.93
C THR A 108 -22.06 11.74 -8.57
N ASP A 109 -21.97 12.91 -9.17
CA ASP A 109 -22.94 13.99 -9.04
C ASP A 109 -23.28 14.51 -10.44
N PHE A 110 -24.37 13.98 -11.02
CA PHE A 110 -24.82 14.26 -12.38
C PHE A 110 -26.06 15.14 -12.37
N TYR A 111 -26.12 16.08 -13.29
CA TYR A 111 -27.13 17.11 -13.34
C TYR A 111 -28.03 16.94 -14.56
N GLY A 112 -29.31 17.28 -14.41
CA GLY A 112 -30.31 17.16 -15.46
C GLY A 112 -31.18 15.92 -15.33
N GLY A 113 -31.78 15.48 -16.43
CA GLY A 113 -32.66 14.34 -16.53
C GLY A 113 -31.99 13.15 -17.24
N GLU A 114 -32.83 12.24 -17.75
CA GLU A 114 -32.38 11.02 -18.42
C GLU A 114 -31.58 11.31 -19.70
N GLU A 115 -31.91 12.40 -20.42
CA GLU A 115 -31.18 12.81 -21.63
C GLU A 115 -29.77 13.23 -21.32
N GLU A 116 -29.56 14.05 -20.29
CA GLU A 116 -28.24 14.49 -19.85
C GLU A 116 -27.43 13.34 -19.29
N PHE A 117 -28.08 12.41 -18.61
CA PHE A 117 -27.40 11.22 -18.09
C PHE A 117 -26.90 10.31 -19.23
N GLU A 118 -27.70 10.19 -20.31
CA GLU A 118 -27.28 9.46 -21.51
C GLU A 118 -26.09 10.13 -22.22
N LEU A 119 -26.07 11.47 -22.26
CA LEU A 119 -24.93 12.23 -22.80
C LEU A 119 -23.66 12.03 -21.97
N ILE A 120 -23.78 11.88 -20.64
CA ILE A 120 -22.63 11.54 -19.78
C ILE A 120 -22.08 10.15 -20.13
N ARG A 121 -22.95 9.15 -20.32
CA ARG A 121 -22.54 7.79 -20.72
C ARG A 121 -21.84 7.81 -22.08
N GLN A 122 -22.38 8.53 -23.07
CA GLN A 122 -21.76 8.72 -24.36
C GLN A 122 -20.39 9.38 -24.23
N ASN A 123 -20.28 10.45 -23.42
CA ASN A 123 -19.03 11.14 -23.15
C ASN A 123 -17.99 10.18 -22.52
N MET A 124 -18.37 9.40 -21.51
CA MET A 124 -17.46 8.41 -20.88
C MET A 124 -16.96 7.36 -21.88
N ALA A 125 -17.84 6.88 -22.78
CA ALA A 125 -17.53 5.83 -23.74
C ALA A 125 -16.70 6.31 -24.91
N ILE A 126 -17.12 7.40 -25.57
CA ILE A 126 -16.58 7.87 -26.85
C ILE A 126 -15.36 8.76 -26.60
N ASN A 127 -15.43 9.64 -25.60
CA ASN A 127 -14.35 10.55 -25.24
C ASN A 127 -13.34 9.84 -24.31
N SER A 128 -12.80 8.71 -24.75
CA SER A 128 -11.86 7.86 -24.00
C SER A 128 -10.95 7.09 -24.94
N THR A 129 -9.68 6.94 -24.52
CA THR A 129 -8.66 6.13 -25.20
C THR A 129 -8.50 4.75 -24.54
N ALA A 130 -9.15 4.52 -23.40
CA ALA A 130 -9.06 3.27 -22.66
C ALA A 130 -9.95 2.19 -23.25
N GLU A 131 -9.61 0.93 -22.97
CA GLU A 131 -10.37 -0.26 -23.35
C GLU A 131 -10.51 -1.21 -22.16
N VAL A 132 -11.69 -1.88 -22.09
CA VAL A 132 -11.98 -2.87 -21.06
C VAL A 132 -12.69 -4.04 -21.75
N TYR A 133 -12.05 -5.20 -21.85
CA TYR A 133 -12.63 -6.39 -22.48
C TYR A 133 -12.47 -7.63 -21.60
N LYS A 134 -13.33 -8.61 -21.82
CA LYS A 134 -13.25 -9.89 -21.14
C LYS A 134 -12.40 -10.88 -21.92
N GLU A 135 -11.46 -11.49 -21.26
CA GLU A 135 -10.67 -12.61 -21.76
C GLU A 135 -11.37 -13.95 -21.48
N ASN A 136 -10.94 -15.04 -22.14
CA ASN A 136 -11.57 -16.37 -22.13
C ASN A 136 -11.87 -16.98 -20.73
N ASN A 137 -11.43 -16.37 -19.63
CA ASN A 137 -11.66 -16.81 -18.24
C ASN A 137 -12.50 -15.81 -17.44
N ASP A 138 -13.35 -15.01 -18.06
CA ASP A 138 -14.13 -13.93 -17.41
C ASP A 138 -13.26 -12.84 -16.71
N LYS A 139 -11.95 -12.88 -16.94
CA LYS A 139 -11.02 -11.88 -16.41
C LYS A 139 -11.10 -10.60 -17.24
N LEU A 140 -11.41 -9.49 -16.57
CA LEU A 140 -11.41 -8.17 -17.19
C LEU A 140 -9.95 -7.72 -17.44
N VAL A 141 -9.61 -7.53 -18.70
CA VAL A 141 -8.35 -6.94 -19.15
C VAL A 141 -8.60 -5.46 -19.45
N THR A 142 -7.70 -4.61 -19.03
CA THR A 142 -7.84 -3.16 -19.13
C THR A 142 -6.60 -2.57 -19.78
N ILE A 143 -6.79 -1.69 -20.76
CA ILE A 143 -5.72 -0.97 -21.48
C ILE A 143 -6.01 0.52 -21.37
N GLY A 144 -4.98 1.33 -21.17
CA GLY A 144 -5.06 2.80 -21.15
C GLY A 144 -4.96 3.43 -19.77
N ASN A 145 -5.36 4.69 -19.66
CA ASN A 145 -5.26 5.46 -18.44
C ASN A 145 -6.17 4.89 -17.34
N PRO A 146 -5.66 4.63 -16.12
CA PRO A 146 -6.44 4.07 -15.00
C PRO A 146 -7.72 4.87 -14.67
N THR A 147 -7.69 6.19 -14.83
CA THR A 147 -8.85 7.06 -14.61
C THR A 147 -9.95 6.80 -15.64
N GLU A 148 -9.60 6.65 -16.92
CA GLU A 148 -10.56 6.32 -17.98
C GLU A 148 -11.08 4.89 -17.84
N VAL A 149 -10.21 3.94 -17.51
CA VAL A 149 -10.60 2.56 -17.19
C VAL A 149 -11.64 2.52 -16.06
N ALA A 150 -11.49 3.37 -15.02
CA ALA A 150 -12.46 3.46 -13.93
C ALA A 150 -13.85 3.86 -14.42
N LEU A 151 -13.94 4.84 -15.35
CA LEU A 151 -15.19 5.26 -15.95
C LEU A 151 -15.85 4.13 -16.75
N LEU A 152 -15.09 3.44 -17.61
CA LEU A 152 -15.62 2.33 -18.42
C LEU A 152 -16.08 1.15 -17.55
N LYS A 153 -15.36 0.83 -16.47
CA LYS A 153 -15.77 -0.18 -15.48
C LYS A 153 -17.05 0.23 -14.75
N TRP A 154 -17.19 1.52 -14.44
CA TRP A 154 -18.40 2.04 -13.81
C TRP A 154 -19.60 1.92 -14.76
N MET A 155 -19.45 2.24 -16.05
CA MET A 155 -20.47 2.03 -17.06
C MET A 155 -20.91 0.58 -17.16
N HIS A 156 -19.96 -0.35 -17.22
CA HIS A 156 -20.24 -1.79 -17.29
C HIS A 156 -21.10 -2.30 -16.11
N LYS A 157 -20.99 -1.65 -14.92
CA LYS A 157 -21.82 -1.99 -13.75
C LYS A 157 -23.18 -1.30 -13.73
N ASN A 158 -23.29 -0.11 -14.30
CA ASN A 158 -24.43 0.78 -14.11
C ASN A 158 -25.22 1.07 -15.40
N GLY A 159 -24.97 0.34 -16.49
CA GLY A 159 -25.69 0.59 -17.74
C GLY A 159 -25.21 -0.27 -18.90
N PRO A 160 -25.53 0.13 -20.13
CA PRO A 160 -25.05 -0.51 -21.34
C PRO A 160 -23.54 -0.51 -21.44
N ASP A 161 -22.97 -1.50 -22.10
CA ASP A 161 -21.53 -1.56 -22.36
C ASP A 161 -21.11 -0.38 -23.23
N TYR A 162 -19.94 0.19 -22.93
CA TYR A 162 -19.38 1.32 -23.64
C TYR A 162 -19.18 1.05 -25.15
N ASP A 163 -18.98 -0.22 -25.54
CA ASP A 163 -18.85 -0.65 -26.94
C ASP A 163 -20.10 -0.35 -27.77
N VAL A 164 -21.27 -0.37 -27.16
CA VAL A 164 -22.53 -0.03 -27.85
C VAL A 164 -22.48 1.44 -28.32
N TYR A 165 -22.01 2.33 -27.45
CA TYR A 165 -21.87 3.76 -27.79
C TYR A 165 -20.83 4.00 -28.86
N ARG A 166 -19.69 3.32 -28.77
CA ARG A 166 -18.61 3.45 -29.76
C ARG A 166 -19.02 2.97 -31.15
N LYS A 167 -19.79 1.87 -31.23
CA LYS A 167 -20.31 1.34 -32.50
C LYS A 167 -21.38 2.24 -33.12
N ASN A 168 -22.10 3.00 -32.30
CA ASN A 168 -23.16 3.91 -32.73
C ASN A 168 -22.64 5.34 -33.02
N ALA A 169 -21.36 5.57 -32.91
CA ALA A 169 -20.71 6.84 -33.20
C ALA A 169 -20.03 6.80 -34.58
N SER A 170 -20.22 7.86 -35.36
CA SER A 170 -19.52 8.10 -36.64
C SER A 170 -18.80 9.45 -36.63
N ASP A 171 -17.91 9.66 -37.61
CA ASP A 171 -17.14 10.89 -37.80
C ASP A 171 -16.42 11.37 -36.51
N VAL A 172 -15.80 10.40 -35.82
CA VAL A 172 -15.15 10.65 -34.53
C VAL A 172 -13.84 11.42 -34.72
N ILE A 173 -13.79 12.64 -34.18
CA ILE A 173 -12.59 13.48 -34.14
C ILE A 173 -12.22 13.70 -32.67
N GLN A 174 -11.06 13.18 -32.26
CA GLN A 174 -10.62 13.23 -30.87
C GLN A 174 -9.38 14.10 -30.71
N LYS A 175 -9.42 15.01 -29.71
CA LYS A 175 -8.24 15.71 -29.18
C LYS A 175 -7.91 15.11 -27.82
N PRO A 176 -6.78 14.40 -27.70
CA PRO A 176 -6.41 13.71 -26.47
C PRO A 176 -6.10 14.70 -25.35
N PHE A 177 -6.11 14.18 -24.12
CA PHE A 177 -5.75 14.95 -22.92
C PHE A 177 -4.31 15.45 -23.01
N SER A 178 -4.10 16.73 -22.64
CA SER A 178 -2.77 17.26 -22.38
C SER A 178 -2.71 17.92 -20.99
N THR A 179 -1.52 17.90 -20.39
CA THR A 179 -1.28 18.52 -19.08
C THR A 179 -1.36 20.04 -19.11
N GLU A 180 -1.24 20.65 -20.27
CA GLU A 180 -1.33 22.11 -20.46
C GLU A 180 -2.78 22.58 -20.41
N ILE A 181 -3.67 21.91 -21.17
CA ILE A 181 -5.09 22.29 -21.27
C ILE A 181 -5.96 21.61 -20.21
N LYS A 182 -5.49 20.47 -19.64
CA LYS A 182 -6.14 19.67 -18.57
C LYS A 182 -7.53 19.13 -18.89
N TYR A 183 -7.89 19.03 -20.18
CA TYR A 183 -9.11 18.36 -20.64
C TYR A 183 -8.84 17.61 -21.94
N MET A 184 -9.78 16.78 -22.33
CA MET A 184 -9.86 16.18 -23.67
C MET A 184 -11.24 16.41 -24.25
N GLU A 185 -11.33 16.39 -25.59
CA GLU A 185 -12.58 16.53 -26.28
C GLU A 185 -12.69 15.56 -27.45
N THR A 186 -13.91 15.12 -27.72
CA THR A 186 -14.22 14.27 -28.86
C THR A 186 -15.50 14.76 -29.51
N THR A 187 -15.46 15.02 -30.80
CA THR A 187 -16.67 15.34 -31.60
C THR A 187 -17.08 14.07 -32.35
N ALA A 188 -18.36 13.73 -32.28
CA ALA A 188 -18.92 12.57 -32.97
C ALA A 188 -20.38 12.80 -33.36
N ILE A 189 -20.84 12.09 -34.38
CA ILE A 189 -22.26 12.02 -34.77
C ILE A 189 -22.82 10.71 -34.24
N MET A 190 -23.85 10.79 -33.39
CA MET A 190 -24.54 9.62 -32.86
C MET A 190 -25.56 9.09 -33.88
N GLN A 191 -25.74 7.77 -33.95
CA GLN A 191 -26.61 7.11 -34.94
C GLN A 191 -28.06 7.67 -34.98
N ASN A 192 -28.55 8.15 -33.82
CA ASN A 192 -29.90 8.70 -33.68
C ASN A 192 -29.93 10.24 -33.73
N ASP A 193 -28.81 10.89 -33.90
CA ASP A 193 -28.70 12.35 -33.97
C ASP A 193 -28.03 12.76 -35.28
N LYS A 194 -28.54 13.82 -35.92
CA LYS A 194 -27.96 14.34 -37.14
C LYS A 194 -26.94 15.44 -36.86
N THR A 195 -26.94 15.96 -35.67
CA THR A 195 -26.08 17.08 -35.24
C THR A 195 -24.82 16.53 -34.56
N PRO A 196 -23.60 16.93 -34.97
CA PRO A 196 -22.40 16.54 -34.27
C PRO A 196 -22.43 17.03 -32.81
N ILE A 197 -22.01 16.16 -31.89
CA ILE A 197 -21.90 16.48 -30.47
C ILE A 197 -20.42 16.50 -30.11
N ARG A 198 -19.98 17.59 -29.50
CA ARG A 198 -18.66 17.74 -28.90
C ARG A 198 -18.75 17.39 -27.42
N PHE A 199 -18.15 16.29 -27.04
CA PHE A 199 -18.00 15.85 -25.67
C PHE A 199 -16.71 16.39 -25.06
N ILE A 200 -16.77 16.92 -23.84
CA ILE A 200 -15.63 17.51 -23.13
C ILE A 200 -15.51 16.82 -21.78
N LYS A 201 -14.31 16.41 -21.41
CA LYS A 201 -14.00 15.76 -20.13
C LYS A 201 -12.64 16.21 -19.61
N GLY A 202 -12.53 16.60 -18.34
CA GLY A 202 -11.26 17.07 -17.79
C GLY A 202 -11.33 17.54 -16.36
N ALA A 203 -10.37 18.39 -15.97
CA ALA A 203 -10.37 19.02 -14.65
C ALA A 203 -11.65 19.85 -14.49
N PRO A 204 -12.45 19.60 -13.44
CA PRO A 204 -13.79 20.19 -13.33
C PRO A 204 -13.79 21.72 -13.35
N GLU A 205 -12.80 22.34 -12.72
CA GLU A 205 -12.63 23.79 -12.69
C GLU A 205 -12.40 24.39 -14.08
N ILE A 206 -11.69 23.67 -14.96
CA ILE A 206 -11.43 24.08 -16.35
C ILE A 206 -12.68 23.86 -17.19
N VAL A 207 -13.29 22.67 -17.10
CA VAL A 207 -14.49 22.31 -17.86
C VAL A 207 -15.66 23.23 -17.49
N LEU A 208 -15.89 23.48 -16.19
CA LEU A 208 -16.92 24.39 -15.70
C LEU A 208 -16.68 25.84 -16.18
N GLY A 209 -15.40 26.26 -16.25
CA GLY A 209 -15.02 27.58 -16.77
C GLY A 209 -15.31 27.78 -18.26
N MET A 210 -15.44 26.69 -19.02
CA MET A 210 -15.77 26.70 -20.46
C MET A 210 -17.29 26.68 -20.70
N CYS A 211 -18.11 26.41 -19.67
CA CYS A 211 -19.53 26.19 -19.83
C CYS A 211 -20.34 27.48 -19.70
N ASP A 212 -21.31 27.65 -20.60
CA ASP A 212 -22.30 28.74 -20.58
C ASP A 212 -23.49 28.41 -19.66
N LEU A 213 -23.82 27.13 -19.56
CA LEU A 213 -24.96 26.61 -18.79
C LEU A 213 -24.57 25.41 -17.96
N ILE A 214 -25.39 25.14 -16.93
CA ILE A 214 -25.31 23.94 -16.09
C ILE A 214 -26.64 23.20 -16.24
N ALA A 215 -26.58 21.91 -16.49
CA ALA A 215 -27.76 21.06 -16.60
C ALA A 215 -28.53 21.01 -15.25
N GLY A 216 -29.86 20.78 -15.29
CA GLY A 216 -30.66 20.60 -14.09
C GLY A 216 -30.81 21.84 -13.20
N ASN A 217 -30.55 23.04 -13.72
CA ASN A 217 -30.63 24.31 -12.97
C ASN A 217 -29.80 24.35 -11.67
N GLN A 218 -28.68 23.62 -11.65
CA GLN A 218 -27.71 23.67 -10.55
C GLN A 218 -26.91 24.97 -10.56
N THR A 219 -26.40 25.35 -9.39
CA THR A 219 -25.58 26.55 -9.25
C THR A 219 -24.09 26.21 -9.25
N LYS A 220 -23.26 27.16 -9.64
CA LYS A 220 -21.81 27.00 -9.63
C LYS A 220 -21.28 26.76 -8.21
N GLU A 221 -21.87 27.43 -7.22
CA GLU A 221 -21.52 27.29 -5.81
C GLU A 221 -21.75 25.85 -5.31
N HIS A 222 -22.86 25.22 -5.75
CA HIS A 222 -23.12 23.81 -5.41
C HIS A 222 -22.02 22.89 -5.96
N ILE A 223 -21.64 23.10 -7.22
CA ILE A 223 -20.58 22.29 -7.86
C ILE A 223 -19.23 22.49 -7.14
N GLU A 224 -18.88 23.74 -6.82
CA GLU A 224 -17.65 24.05 -6.09
C GLU A 224 -17.63 23.40 -4.70
N HIS A 225 -18.76 23.39 -4.00
CA HIS A 225 -18.89 22.69 -2.72
C HIS A 225 -18.73 21.18 -2.86
N THR A 226 -19.38 20.56 -3.86
CA THR A 226 -19.21 19.12 -4.15
C THR A 226 -17.75 18.78 -4.48
N LEU A 227 -17.09 19.61 -5.27
CA LEU A 227 -15.66 19.43 -5.58
C LEU A 227 -14.76 19.52 -4.35
N GLN A 228 -15.04 20.47 -3.44
CA GLN A 228 -14.32 20.56 -2.16
C GLN A 228 -14.52 19.31 -1.31
N GLN A 229 -15.75 18.77 -1.26
CA GLN A 229 -16.01 17.51 -0.55
C GLN A 229 -15.24 16.32 -1.16
N TYR A 230 -15.20 16.20 -2.49
CA TYR A 230 -14.45 15.13 -3.16
C TYR A 230 -12.94 15.28 -2.94
N GLN A 231 -12.43 16.50 -3.01
CA GLN A 231 -11.01 16.78 -2.76
C GLN A 231 -10.61 16.54 -1.31
N SER A 232 -11.48 16.86 -0.34
CA SER A 232 -11.23 16.56 1.09
C SER A 232 -11.13 15.06 1.37
N LYS A 233 -11.87 14.24 0.60
CA LYS A 233 -11.78 12.77 0.61
C LYS A 233 -10.63 12.23 -0.29
N ALA A 234 -9.74 13.09 -0.73
CA ALA A 234 -8.61 12.76 -1.59
C ALA A 234 -8.98 12.06 -2.92
N MET A 235 -10.17 12.32 -3.44
CA MET A 235 -10.62 11.80 -4.72
C MET A 235 -10.04 12.64 -5.87
N ARG A 236 -9.68 11.98 -6.95
CA ARG A 236 -9.45 12.64 -8.25
C ARG A 236 -10.79 12.98 -8.86
N THR A 237 -11.00 14.22 -9.23
CA THR A 237 -12.26 14.70 -9.80
C THR A 237 -12.17 14.87 -11.32
N LEU A 238 -13.25 14.52 -12.01
CA LEU A 238 -13.45 14.80 -13.43
C LEU A 238 -14.80 15.46 -13.65
N GLY A 239 -14.80 16.53 -14.48
CA GLY A 239 -16.02 17.20 -14.95
C GLY A 239 -16.36 16.76 -16.37
N PHE A 240 -17.65 16.77 -16.67
CA PHE A 240 -18.22 16.43 -17.98
C PHE A 240 -19.04 17.57 -18.52
N ALA A 241 -18.88 17.86 -19.82
CA ALA A 241 -19.68 18.82 -20.53
C ALA A 241 -19.92 18.36 -21.98
N TYR A 242 -20.89 18.97 -22.64
CA TYR A 242 -21.15 18.75 -24.05
C TYR A 242 -21.55 20.05 -24.75
N GLN A 243 -21.47 20.03 -26.09
CA GLN A 243 -21.93 21.08 -26.98
C GLN A 243 -22.50 20.44 -28.23
N ARG A 244 -23.71 20.82 -28.66
CA ARG A 244 -24.23 20.47 -29.99
C ARG A 244 -23.62 21.45 -30.99
N VAL A 245 -22.91 20.93 -32.02
CA VAL A 245 -22.21 21.75 -32.99
C VAL A 245 -23.19 22.12 -34.10
N GLU A 246 -23.74 23.32 -34.07
CA GLU A 246 -24.62 23.87 -35.09
C GLU A 246 -23.84 24.75 -36.07
N GLU A 247 -24.34 24.87 -37.32
CA GLU A 247 -23.65 25.60 -38.38
C GLU A 247 -23.39 27.10 -38.07
N ASN A 248 -24.12 27.68 -37.07
CA ASN A 248 -24.09 29.11 -36.75
C ASN A 248 -23.26 29.47 -35.50
N ASP A 249 -22.40 28.58 -35.03
CA ASP A 249 -21.49 28.82 -33.87
C ASP A 249 -22.13 29.44 -32.60
N SER A 250 -23.46 29.33 -32.46
CA SER A 250 -24.21 29.87 -31.30
C SER A 250 -24.57 28.80 -30.23
N SER A 251 -24.06 27.59 -30.40
CA SER A 251 -24.36 26.48 -29.49
C SER A 251 -23.61 26.63 -28.18
N LYS A 252 -24.35 26.55 -27.07
CA LYS A 252 -23.81 26.70 -25.72
C LYS A 252 -23.15 25.42 -25.23
N VAL A 253 -22.07 25.56 -24.48
CA VAL A 253 -21.44 24.46 -23.74
C VAL A 253 -22.20 24.25 -22.44
N ILE A 254 -22.64 23.03 -22.19
CA ILE A 254 -23.48 22.68 -21.04
C ILE A 254 -22.71 21.72 -20.13
N PHE A 255 -22.57 22.09 -18.86
CA PHE A 255 -21.95 21.26 -17.83
C PHE A 255 -22.94 20.19 -17.38
N LEU A 256 -22.47 18.94 -17.32
CA LEU A 256 -23.32 17.77 -17.04
C LEU A 256 -23.15 17.18 -15.63
N GLY A 257 -21.96 17.34 -15.03
CA GLY A 257 -21.70 16.77 -13.72
C GLY A 257 -20.26 16.46 -13.45
N VAL A 258 -20.01 15.87 -12.29
CA VAL A 258 -18.69 15.51 -11.80
C VAL A 258 -18.65 14.07 -11.28
N VAL A 259 -17.50 13.46 -11.33
CA VAL A 259 -17.21 12.19 -10.68
C VAL A 259 -15.99 12.31 -9.78
N GLY A 260 -16.05 11.60 -8.65
CA GLY A 260 -14.92 11.36 -7.74
C GLY A 260 -14.36 9.96 -7.94
N ILE A 261 -13.07 9.86 -8.24
CA ILE A 261 -12.35 8.63 -8.53
C ILE A 261 -11.23 8.47 -7.52
N ALA A 262 -11.15 7.32 -6.87
CA ALA A 262 -10.08 7.00 -5.94
C ALA A 262 -9.66 5.53 -6.07
N ASP A 263 -8.52 5.20 -5.50
CA ASP A 263 -8.08 3.83 -5.29
C ASP A 263 -8.60 3.37 -3.92
N PRO A 264 -9.63 2.50 -3.88
CA PRO A 264 -10.30 2.16 -2.64
C PRO A 264 -9.41 1.34 -1.71
N ILE A 265 -9.58 1.55 -0.42
CA ILE A 265 -8.95 0.73 0.62
C ILE A 265 -9.45 -0.72 0.51
N ARG A 266 -8.58 -1.67 0.78
CA ARG A 266 -8.94 -3.09 0.88
C ARG A 266 -9.82 -3.31 2.11
N GLU A 267 -10.78 -4.21 2.00
CA GLU A 267 -11.79 -4.44 3.03
C GLU A 267 -11.20 -4.96 4.35
N ASP A 268 -10.12 -5.72 4.26
CA ASP A 268 -9.42 -6.36 5.37
C ASP A 268 -8.44 -5.43 6.11
N VAL A 269 -8.06 -4.29 5.52
CA VAL A 269 -7.00 -3.41 6.06
C VAL A 269 -7.38 -2.79 7.39
N LYS A 270 -8.61 -2.33 7.54
CA LYS A 270 -9.05 -1.67 8.79
C LYS A 270 -8.95 -2.60 9.99
N GLU A 271 -9.36 -3.85 9.83
CA GLU A 271 -9.26 -4.89 10.85
C GLU A 271 -7.80 -5.26 11.11
N ALA A 272 -6.98 -5.42 10.06
CA ALA A 272 -5.56 -5.71 10.19
C ALA A 272 -4.80 -4.62 10.96
N ILE A 273 -5.08 -3.33 10.67
CA ILE A 273 -4.50 -2.19 11.40
C ILE A 273 -4.89 -2.24 12.88
N HIS A 274 -6.18 -2.50 13.18
CA HIS A 274 -6.66 -2.63 14.56
C HIS A 274 -5.93 -3.77 15.29
N ILE A 275 -5.82 -4.95 14.70
CA ILE A 275 -5.13 -6.09 15.28
C ILE A 275 -3.65 -5.76 15.55
N CYS A 276 -2.95 -5.19 14.57
CA CYS A 276 -1.53 -4.85 14.73
C CYS A 276 -1.31 -3.77 15.79
N LYS A 277 -2.09 -2.69 15.77
CA LYS A 277 -1.92 -1.54 16.66
C LYS A 277 -2.45 -1.84 18.07
N ASP A 278 -3.71 -2.26 18.18
CA ASP A 278 -4.41 -2.29 19.46
C ASP A 278 -4.22 -3.63 20.22
N ASN A 279 -4.09 -4.75 19.49
CA ASN A 279 -3.89 -6.07 20.10
C ASN A 279 -2.42 -6.44 20.24
N ALA A 280 -1.59 -6.13 19.22
CA ALA A 280 -0.18 -6.51 19.23
C ALA A 280 0.77 -5.38 19.67
N GLY A 281 0.29 -4.14 19.82
CA GLY A 281 1.11 -3.00 20.20
C GLY A 281 2.17 -2.62 19.16
N VAL A 282 1.96 -3.01 17.90
CA VAL A 282 2.89 -2.72 16.79
C VAL A 282 2.59 -1.34 16.24
N ARG A 283 3.60 -0.48 16.18
CA ARG A 283 3.50 0.84 15.58
C ARG A 283 3.41 0.74 14.07
N ILE A 284 2.53 1.54 13.45
CA ILE A 284 2.36 1.56 11.99
C ILE A 284 2.72 2.94 11.47
N ILE A 285 3.59 2.98 10.45
CA ILE A 285 4.00 4.19 9.76
C ILE A 285 3.70 4.02 8.26
N ILE A 286 2.89 4.93 7.71
CA ILE A 286 2.62 4.98 6.27
C ILE A 286 3.72 5.78 5.59
N VAL A 287 4.28 5.25 4.50
CA VAL A 287 5.25 5.96 3.66
C VAL A 287 4.74 5.92 2.22
N THR A 288 4.37 7.07 1.69
CA THR A 288 3.74 7.15 0.36
C THR A 288 4.23 8.34 -0.45
N GLY A 289 4.28 8.19 -1.77
CA GLY A 289 4.53 9.27 -2.71
C GLY A 289 3.36 10.26 -2.87
N ASP A 290 2.20 9.95 -2.30
CA ASP A 290 0.99 10.78 -2.39
C ASP A 290 1.12 12.13 -1.67
N THR A 291 0.17 13.03 -1.96
CA THR A 291 0.07 14.31 -1.26
C THR A 291 -0.31 14.14 0.21
N PRO A 292 0.02 15.11 1.08
CA PRO A 292 -0.35 15.04 2.50
C PRO A 292 -1.86 14.85 2.72
N GLY A 293 -2.70 15.54 1.94
CA GLY A 293 -4.15 15.40 2.03
C GLY A 293 -4.63 13.97 1.77
N THR A 294 -4.12 13.34 0.69
CA THR A 294 -4.44 11.93 0.36
C THR A 294 -3.95 10.97 1.43
N ALA A 295 -2.72 11.14 1.90
CA ALA A 295 -2.11 10.27 2.90
C ALA A 295 -2.86 10.34 4.26
N ASN A 296 -3.21 11.55 4.68
CA ASN A 296 -3.97 11.78 5.91
C ASN A 296 -5.38 11.20 5.83
N GLU A 297 -6.07 11.38 4.70
CA GLU A 297 -7.40 10.83 4.51
C GLU A 297 -7.40 9.29 4.56
N ILE A 298 -6.45 8.65 3.90
CA ILE A 298 -6.24 7.20 4.02
C ILE A 298 -5.98 6.81 5.48
N GLY A 299 -5.10 7.54 6.17
CA GLY A 299 -4.80 7.32 7.59
C GLY A 299 -6.04 7.38 8.49
N ARG A 300 -6.98 8.31 8.21
CA ARG A 300 -8.28 8.40 8.91
C ARG A 300 -9.20 7.22 8.58
N GLN A 301 -9.35 6.90 7.31
CA GLN A 301 -10.23 5.82 6.85
C GLN A 301 -9.84 4.46 7.43
N ILE A 302 -8.54 4.17 7.59
CA ILE A 302 -8.07 2.92 8.19
C ILE A 302 -8.00 2.96 9.73
N GLY A 303 -8.33 4.09 10.36
CA GLY A 303 -8.30 4.25 11.82
C GLY A 303 -6.90 4.44 12.42
N LEU A 304 -5.92 4.83 11.60
CA LEU A 304 -4.57 5.16 12.06
C LEU A 304 -4.48 6.58 12.63
N LEU A 305 -5.18 7.53 12.00
CA LEU A 305 -5.30 8.93 12.43
C LEU A 305 -6.67 9.21 13.03
N SER A 306 -6.71 10.03 14.09
CA SER A 306 -7.93 10.64 14.64
C SER A 306 -8.06 12.09 14.17
N GLU A 307 -9.20 12.72 14.39
CA GLU A 307 -9.38 14.16 14.15
C GLU A 307 -8.39 14.96 15.01
N GLY A 308 -7.65 15.88 14.39
CA GLY A 308 -6.61 16.66 15.05
C GLY A 308 -5.18 16.09 15.01
N ASP A 309 -5.01 14.88 14.50
CA ASP A 309 -3.71 14.19 14.41
C ASP A 309 -2.82 14.66 13.23
N GLU A 310 -3.17 15.76 12.57
CA GLU A 310 -2.46 16.25 11.36
C GLU A 310 -1.00 16.66 11.63
N MET A 311 -0.67 17.03 12.86
CA MET A 311 0.69 17.35 13.28
C MET A 311 1.62 16.11 13.38
N GLN A 312 1.10 14.92 13.16
CA GLN A 312 1.83 13.65 13.24
C GLN A 312 2.30 13.16 11.87
N THR A 313 2.23 14.04 10.88
CA THR A 313 2.59 13.77 9.49
C THR A 313 3.67 14.73 9.02
N ILE A 314 4.57 14.24 8.17
CA ILE A 314 5.65 15.02 7.56
C ILE A 314 5.74 14.71 6.08
N THR A 315 6.36 15.60 5.31
CA THR A 315 6.68 15.33 3.91
C THR A 315 8.06 14.72 3.75
N GLY A 316 8.27 13.92 2.68
CA GLY A 316 9.57 13.36 2.34
C GLY A 316 10.69 14.42 2.22
N PRO A 317 10.48 15.55 1.51
CA PRO A 317 11.46 16.63 1.47
C PRO A 317 11.83 17.21 2.86
N GLU A 318 10.86 17.37 3.76
CA GLU A 318 11.12 17.81 5.14
C GLU A 318 11.92 16.75 5.90
N PHE A 319 11.52 15.48 5.79
CA PHE A 319 12.25 14.35 6.40
C PHE A 319 13.67 14.23 5.87
N ALA A 320 13.86 14.40 4.55
CA ALA A 320 15.19 14.37 3.91
C ALA A 320 16.11 15.52 4.36
N ALA A 321 15.53 16.70 4.66
CA ALA A 321 16.28 17.87 5.12
C ALA A 321 16.70 17.81 6.60
N MET A 322 16.08 16.92 7.40
CA MET A 322 16.42 16.75 8.82
C MET A 322 17.79 16.11 9.02
N SER A 323 18.50 16.51 10.08
CA SER A 323 19.65 15.76 10.56
C SER A 323 19.22 14.37 11.07
N ASP A 324 20.14 13.41 11.12
CA ASP A 324 19.81 12.08 11.68
C ASP A 324 19.46 12.15 13.17
N ALA A 325 19.98 13.12 13.91
CA ALA A 325 19.63 13.33 15.31
C ALA A 325 18.17 13.79 15.46
N ASP A 326 17.75 14.81 14.71
CA ASP A 326 16.39 15.33 14.74
C ASP A 326 15.38 14.31 14.22
N ALA A 327 15.74 13.58 13.15
CA ALA A 327 14.91 12.52 12.62
C ALA A 327 14.71 11.37 13.64
N LYS A 328 15.76 10.98 14.39
CA LYS A 328 15.64 9.98 15.47
C LYS A 328 14.75 10.47 16.61
N GLU A 329 14.82 11.75 16.96
CA GLU A 329 13.94 12.34 17.98
C GLU A 329 12.48 12.32 17.52
N LEU A 330 12.20 12.72 16.27
CA LEU A 330 10.87 12.58 15.66
C LEU A 330 10.38 11.14 15.70
N LEU A 331 11.24 10.16 15.37
CA LEU A 331 10.88 8.75 15.32
C LEU A 331 10.68 8.11 16.71
N ARG A 332 11.25 8.67 17.78
CA ARG A 332 10.94 8.27 19.16
C ARG A 332 9.54 8.70 19.59
N ASN A 333 8.99 9.72 18.95
CA ASN A 333 7.60 10.10 19.19
C ASN A 333 6.66 9.08 18.56
N GLU A 334 5.97 8.29 19.38
CA GLU A 334 5.03 7.26 18.95
C GLU A 334 3.80 7.83 18.20
N SER A 335 3.53 9.12 18.38
CA SER A 335 2.46 9.83 17.68
C SER A 335 2.74 10.02 16.19
N PHE A 336 4.01 10.00 15.75
CA PHE A 336 4.37 10.13 14.35
C PHE A 336 3.92 8.93 13.52
N LYS A 337 3.18 9.14 12.40
CA LYS A 337 2.46 8.08 11.68
C LYS A 337 2.60 8.10 10.16
N ILE A 338 2.91 9.25 9.53
CA ILE A 338 2.87 9.33 8.07
C ILE A 338 4.02 10.16 7.51
N ILE A 339 4.68 9.62 6.46
CA ILE A 339 5.54 10.37 5.54
C ILE A 339 4.85 10.41 4.18
N SER A 340 4.43 11.60 3.75
CA SER A 340 3.81 11.87 2.46
C SER A 340 4.84 12.39 1.45
N ARG A 341 4.58 12.32 0.15
CA ARG A 341 5.55 12.71 -0.92
C ARG A 341 6.93 12.09 -0.73
N ALA A 342 6.98 10.90 -0.14
CA ALA A 342 8.21 10.17 0.11
C ALA A 342 8.80 9.62 -1.18
N ARG A 343 10.12 9.59 -1.23
CA ARG A 343 10.91 8.91 -2.26
C ARG A 343 11.36 7.55 -1.73
N PRO A 344 11.80 6.62 -2.59
CA PRO A 344 12.36 5.33 -2.16
C PRO A 344 13.49 5.46 -1.14
N ASP A 345 14.38 6.46 -1.32
CA ASP A 345 15.49 6.73 -0.40
C ASP A 345 15.01 7.17 1.00
N ASP A 346 13.90 7.92 1.08
CA ASP A 346 13.30 8.34 2.36
C ASP A 346 12.80 7.11 3.13
N LYS A 347 12.22 6.13 2.44
CA LYS A 347 11.76 4.86 3.02
C LYS A 347 12.93 4.03 3.55
N ALA A 348 14.02 3.93 2.78
CA ALA A 348 15.23 3.23 3.21
C ALA A 348 15.88 3.92 4.43
N ARG A 349 15.98 5.25 4.42
CA ARG A 349 16.50 6.03 5.54
C ARG A 349 15.65 5.85 6.80
N LEU A 350 14.32 5.89 6.68
CA LEU A 350 13.40 5.64 7.78
C LEU A 350 13.67 4.29 8.45
N VAL A 351 13.79 3.22 7.66
CA VAL A 351 14.07 1.87 8.17
C VAL A 351 15.39 1.82 8.92
N MET A 352 16.47 2.37 8.34
CA MET A 352 17.79 2.42 8.99
C MET A 352 17.78 3.19 10.31
N LEU A 353 17.09 4.32 10.36
CA LEU A 353 16.99 5.13 11.58
C LEU A 353 16.18 4.41 12.66
N LEU A 354 15.04 3.79 12.33
CA LEU A 354 14.24 2.99 13.26
C LEU A 354 15.05 1.83 13.84
N GLN A 355 15.78 1.09 13.00
CA GLN A 355 16.69 0.01 13.45
C GLN A 355 17.79 0.54 14.37
N SER A 356 18.35 1.70 14.06
CA SER A 356 19.42 2.32 14.89
C SER A 356 18.96 2.75 16.28
N ILE A 357 17.66 2.96 16.50
CA ILE A 357 17.07 3.27 17.82
C ILE A 357 16.45 2.04 18.49
N GLY A 358 16.69 0.82 17.94
CA GLY A 358 16.37 -0.46 18.58
C GLY A 358 15.05 -1.11 18.14
N HIS A 359 14.40 -0.60 17.10
CA HIS A 359 13.18 -1.23 16.59
C HIS A 359 13.46 -2.42 15.67
N VAL A 360 12.62 -3.44 15.76
CA VAL A 360 12.52 -4.49 14.75
C VAL A 360 11.48 -4.04 13.72
N VAL A 361 11.94 -3.75 12.50
CA VAL A 361 11.13 -3.11 11.46
C VAL A 361 10.67 -4.12 10.43
N ALA A 362 9.37 -4.22 10.23
CA ALA A 362 8.78 -4.87 9.06
C ALA A 362 8.47 -3.81 7.99
N VAL A 363 8.69 -4.16 6.72
CA VAL A 363 8.43 -3.28 5.58
C VAL A 363 7.49 -3.99 4.63
N THR A 364 6.47 -3.28 4.16
CA THR A 364 5.61 -3.74 3.06
C THR A 364 5.89 -2.93 1.80
N GLY A 365 5.79 -3.57 0.65
CA GLY A 365 5.95 -2.94 -0.65
C GLY A 365 5.48 -3.87 -1.76
N ASP A 366 5.13 -3.32 -2.92
CA ASP A 366 4.59 -4.04 -4.06
C ASP A 366 5.45 -3.91 -5.34
N GLY A 367 6.54 -3.17 -5.27
CA GLY A 367 7.34 -2.87 -6.46
C GLY A 367 8.82 -2.66 -6.23
N THR A 368 9.52 -2.41 -7.34
CA THR A 368 10.97 -2.12 -7.37
C THR A 368 11.36 -0.86 -6.60
N ASN A 369 10.40 0.06 -6.39
CA ASN A 369 10.59 1.29 -5.62
C ASN A 369 10.85 1.02 -4.14
N ASP A 370 10.46 -0.16 -3.63
CA ASP A 370 10.64 -0.55 -2.23
C ASP A 370 11.95 -1.31 -1.99
N ALA A 371 12.61 -1.76 -3.05
CA ALA A 371 13.83 -2.56 -2.96
C ALA A 371 14.95 -1.93 -2.10
N PRO A 372 15.19 -0.61 -2.08
CA PRO A 372 16.19 0.01 -1.21
C PRO A 372 15.87 -0.11 0.29
N ALA A 373 14.60 -0.32 0.65
CA ALA A 373 14.15 -0.42 2.04
C ALA A 373 14.03 -1.87 2.54
N LEU A 374 14.09 -2.84 1.62
CA LEU A 374 14.02 -4.28 1.88
C LEU A 374 15.41 -4.90 1.96
#